data_a184480347c95c4b208591354c230609
#
_entry.id   a184480347c95c4b208591354c230609
#
_cell.length_a   1.000
_cell.length_b   1.000
_cell.length_c   1.000
_cell.angle_alpha   90.00
_cell.angle_beta   90.00
_cell.angle_gamma   90.00
#
_symmetry.space_group_name_H-M   'P 1'
#
loop_
_entity.id
_entity.type
_entity.pdbx_description
1 polymer ?
#
loop_
_entity_poly.entity_id
_entity_poly.type
_entity_poly.pdbx_seq_one_letter_code
_entity_poly.pdbx_strand_id
1 'polypeptide(L)' 'FYVINDKSEKISFEAKQFTKVRNKNGLSDIPAYIPLQVYMNKKTGTYTIVEYHPSYDTYCVISYGTEFKQFFSF' A
#
# COMPACT_ATOMS: atom_id res chain seq x y z
N PHE A 1 -2.15 11.57 4.86
CA PHE A 1 -3.24 10.62 5.00
C PHE A 1 -3.87 10.72 6.37
N TYR A 2 -5.17 10.93 6.38
CA TYR A 2 -5.91 11.19 7.59
C TYR A 2 -5.82 10.03 8.60
N VAL A 3 -6.06 8.81 8.13
CA VAL A 3 -6.03 7.62 8.99
C VAL A 3 -4.64 7.38 9.55
N ILE A 4 -3.61 7.56 8.74
CA ILE A 4 -2.21 7.35 9.13
C ILE A 4 -1.83 8.33 10.23
N ASN A 5 -2.16 9.61 10.07
CA ASN A 5 -1.86 10.62 11.08
C ASN A 5 -2.64 10.39 12.37
N ASP A 6 -3.91 10.03 12.26
CA ASP A 6 -4.77 9.78 13.40
C ASP A 6 -4.29 8.60 14.25
N LYS A 7 -3.75 7.57 13.59
CA LYS A 7 -3.24 6.37 14.26
C LYS A 7 -1.76 6.46 14.61
N SER A 8 -1.11 7.58 14.34
CA SER A 8 0.33 7.78 14.59
C SER A 8 1.18 6.72 13.92
N GLU A 9 0.80 6.31 12.74
CA GLU A 9 1.51 5.30 11.97
C GLU A 9 2.67 5.91 11.21
N LYS A 10 3.74 5.12 11.08
CA LYS A 10 4.93 5.52 10.32
C LYS A 10 5.20 4.52 9.22
N ILE A 11 5.83 4.98 8.15
CA ILE A 11 6.18 4.10 7.05
C ILE A 11 7.13 3.00 7.56
N SER A 12 6.78 1.75 7.26
CA SER A 12 7.53 0.60 7.73
C SER A 12 8.26 -0.10 6.60
N PHE A 13 7.64 -0.20 5.45
CA PHE A 13 8.32 -0.69 4.25
C PHE A 13 7.61 -0.23 3.00
N GLU A 14 8.34 -0.32 1.88
CA GLU A 14 7.86 0.01 0.56
C GLU A 14 8.11 -1.17 -0.36
N ALA A 15 7.26 -1.30 -1.37
CA ALA A 15 7.42 -2.30 -2.41
C ALA A 15 6.83 -1.77 -3.69
N LYS A 16 7.07 -2.48 -4.79
CA LYS A 16 6.40 -2.22 -6.05
C LYS A 16 5.53 -3.42 -6.36
N GLN A 17 4.29 -3.14 -6.68
CA GLN A 17 3.31 -4.16 -7.00
C GLN A 17 3.20 -4.30 -8.51
N PHE A 18 3.17 -5.54 -8.99
CA PHE A 18 2.87 -5.81 -10.39
C PHE A 18 1.36 -5.85 -10.55
N THR A 19 0.86 -5.11 -11.51
CA THR A 19 -0.56 -5.16 -11.83
C THR A 19 -0.76 -4.89 -13.30
N LYS A 20 -1.83 -5.43 -13.86
CA LYS A 20 -2.22 -5.13 -15.23
C LYS A 20 -3.23 -4.01 -15.23
N VAL A 21 -3.01 -3.03 -16.08
CA VAL A 21 -3.87 -1.87 -16.19
C VAL A 21 -4.89 -2.10 -17.29
N ARG A 22 -6.16 -1.79 -17.02
CA ARG A 22 -7.19 -1.83 -18.03
C ARG A 22 -7.04 -0.68 -19.02
N ASN A 23 -7.17 -1.00 -20.27
CA ASN A 23 -7.22 -0.01 -21.34
C ASN A 23 -8.42 -0.29 -22.25
N LYS A 24 -8.51 0.41 -23.37
CA LYS A 24 -9.64 0.29 -24.30
C LYS A 24 -9.79 -1.14 -24.88
N ASN A 25 -8.70 -1.89 -24.93
CA ASN A 25 -8.68 -3.23 -25.51
C ASN A 25 -8.69 -4.32 -24.45
N GLY A 26 -8.98 -3.98 -23.20
CA GLY A 26 -8.99 -4.91 -22.09
C GLY A 26 -7.78 -4.70 -21.16
N LEU A 27 -7.22 -5.79 -20.66
CA LEU A 27 -6.05 -5.71 -19.78
C LEU A 27 -4.78 -5.58 -20.62
N SER A 28 -3.87 -4.74 -20.14
CA SER A 28 -2.56 -4.60 -20.76
C SER A 28 -1.75 -5.89 -20.59
N ASP A 29 -1.01 -6.28 -21.64
CA ASP A 29 -0.09 -7.41 -21.55
C ASP A 29 1.16 -7.09 -20.76
N ILE A 30 1.50 -5.80 -20.65
CA ILE A 30 2.66 -5.35 -19.92
C ILE A 30 2.20 -4.94 -18.51
N PRO A 31 2.72 -5.58 -17.44
CA PRO A 31 2.35 -5.20 -16.10
C PRO A 31 2.86 -3.81 -15.77
N ALA A 32 2.02 -3.03 -15.12
CA ALA A 32 2.43 -1.75 -14.55
C ALA A 32 3.02 -1.98 -13.17
N TYR A 33 3.92 -1.09 -12.78
CA TYR A 33 4.51 -1.10 -11.45
C TYR A 33 3.85 -0.01 -10.65
N ILE A 34 3.21 -0.40 -9.56
CA ILE A 34 2.52 0.55 -8.68
C ILE A 34 3.21 0.54 -7.33
N PRO A 35 3.76 1.66 -6.88
CA PRO A 35 4.37 1.73 -5.55
C PRO A 35 3.37 1.43 -4.45
N LEU A 36 3.81 0.63 -3.50
CA LEU A 36 3.02 0.22 -2.35
C LEU A 36 3.77 0.62 -1.09
N GLN A 37 3.08 1.23 -0.15
CA GLN A 37 3.66 1.64 1.12
C GLN A 37 2.85 1.07 2.26
N VAL A 38 3.53 0.59 3.29
CA VAL A 38 2.88 0.10 4.50
C VAL A 38 3.29 0.98 5.66
N TYR A 39 2.30 1.57 6.29
CA TYR A 39 2.45 2.40 7.48
C TYR A 39 1.98 1.60 8.69
N MET A 40 2.67 1.74 9.80
CA MET A 40 2.39 0.94 10.98
C MET A 40 2.70 1.69 12.26
N ASN A 41 1.92 1.43 13.30
CA ASN A 41 2.25 1.84 14.65
C ASN A 41 2.59 0.58 15.45
N LYS A 42 3.85 0.44 15.81
CA LYS A 42 4.35 -0.76 16.52
C LYS A 42 3.79 -0.92 17.92
N LYS A 43 3.37 0.19 18.55
CA LYS A 43 2.80 0.13 19.90
C LYS A 43 1.38 -0.40 19.92
N THR A 44 0.59 -0.01 18.93
CA THR A 44 -0.81 -0.40 18.87
C THR A 44 -1.08 -1.56 17.94
N GLY A 45 -0.16 -1.83 17.01
CA GLY A 45 -0.32 -2.87 16.02
C GLY A 45 -1.23 -2.47 14.86
N THR A 46 -1.59 -1.20 14.75
CA THR A 46 -2.40 -0.72 13.63
C THR A 46 -1.54 -0.57 12.39
N TYR A 47 -2.14 -0.76 11.22
CA TYR A 47 -1.44 -0.61 9.96
C TYR A 47 -2.36 -0.03 8.89
N THR A 48 -1.73 0.58 7.88
CA THR A 48 -2.42 1.10 6.70
C THR A 48 -1.57 0.81 5.48
N ILE A 49 -2.17 0.22 4.46
CA ILE A 49 -1.50 -0.08 3.19
C ILE A 49 -2.02 0.89 2.14
N VAL A 50 -1.08 1.57 1.47
CA VAL A 50 -1.38 2.63 0.53
C VAL A 50 -0.76 2.29 -0.82
N GLU A 51 -1.53 2.48 -1.87
CA GLU A 51 -1.10 2.33 -3.26
C GLU A 51 -1.01 3.70 -3.91
N TYR A 52 0.08 3.97 -4.64
CA TYR A 52 0.19 5.18 -5.42
C TYR A 52 -0.16 4.87 -6.88
N HIS A 53 -1.07 5.65 -7.45
CA HIS A 53 -1.48 5.51 -8.84
C HIS A 53 -0.89 6.65 -9.67
N PRO A 54 0.22 6.41 -10.39
CA PRO A 54 0.90 7.48 -11.13
C PRO A 54 0.03 8.13 -12.21
N SER A 55 -0.86 7.36 -12.84
CA SER A 55 -1.74 7.87 -13.89
C SER A 55 -2.67 8.97 -13.41
N TYR A 56 -3.03 8.96 -12.14
CA TYR A 56 -3.93 9.93 -11.53
C TYR A 56 -3.24 10.79 -10.49
N ASP A 57 -1.94 10.55 -10.25
CA ASP A 57 -1.18 11.21 -9.19
C ASP A 57 -1.94 11.17 -7.86
N THR A 58 -2.43 10.00 -7.52
CA THR A 58 -3.32 9.79 -6.38
C THR A 58 -2.85 8.62 -5.52
N TYR A 59 -2.94 8.79 -4.21
CA TYR A 59 -2.71 7.73 -3.24
C TYR A 59 -4.06 7.15 -2.81
N CYS A 60 -4.12 5.82 -2.76
CA CYS A 60 -5.33 5.12 -2.34
C CYS A 60 -5.02 4.21 -1.16
N VAL A 61 -5.80 4.33 -0.09
CA VAL A 61 -5.74 3.38 1.01
C VAL A 61 -6.46 2.11 0.56
N ILE A 62 -5.72 1.01 0.45
CA ILE A 62 -6.28 -0.25 -0.02
C ILE A 62 -6.59 -1.22 1.11
N SER A 63 -5.99 -1.00 2.28
CA SER A 63 -6.26 -1.84 3.44
C SER A 63 -5.80 -1.14 4.71
N TYR A 64 -6.50 -1.39 5.79
CA TYR A 64 -6.06 -0.94 7.11
C TYR A 64 -6.64 -1.89 8.15
N GLY A 65 -5.98 -1.98 9.29
CA GLY A 65 -6.42 -2.91 10.32
C GLY A 65 -5.56 -2.83 11.57
N THR A 66 -5.56 -3.91 12.31
CA THR A 66 -4.84 -4.01 13.56
C THR A 66 -4.18 -5.38 13.68
N GLU A 67 -3.46 -5.60 14.77
CA GLU A 67 -2.77 -6.85 15.07
C GLU A 67 -1.71 -7.21 14.02
N PHE A 68 -1.02 -6.19 13.50
CA PHE A 68 0.08 -6.41 12.56
C PHE A 68 1.21 -7.16 13.27
N LYS A 69 1.66 -8.25 12.65
CA LYS A 69 2.76 -9.06 13.17
C LYS A 69 3.82 -9.25 12.10
N GLN A 70 5.08 -9.17 12.49
CA GLN A 70 6.20 -9.47 11.61
C GLN A 70 6.79 -10.82 11.96
N PHE A 71 7.05 -11.62 10.95
CA PHE A 71 7.65 -12.93 11.10
C PHE A 71 9.04 -12.90 10.47
N PHE A 72 10.05 -13.27 11.23
CA PHE A 72 11.45 -13.21 10.81
C PHE A 72 12.05 -14.57 10.50
N SER A 73 11.24 -15.56 10.27
CA SER A 73 11.72 -16.88 9.93
C SER A 73 11.94 -17.00 8.42
N PHE A 74 13.16 -17.08 8.03
CA PHE A 74 13.54 -17.30 6.65
C PHE A 74 14.31 -18.59 6.52
#